data_2c83f95ba18c3c61df4375cfb4f0959f
#
_entry.id   2c83f95ba18c3c61df4375cfb4f0959f
#
_cell.length_a   1.000
_cell.length_b   1.000
_cell.length_c   1.000
_cell.angle_alpha   90.00
_cell.angle_beta   90.00
_cell.angle_gamma   90.00
#
_symmetry.space_group_name_H-M   'P 1'
#
loop_
_entity.id
_entity.type
_entity.pdbx_description
1 polymer ?
#
loop_
_entity_poly.entity_id
_entity_poly.type
_entity_poly.pdbx_seq_one_letter_code
_entity_poly.pdbx_strand_id
1 'polypeptide(L)'
;DVNSLDPDFGLPFSDRFALAFDFDLEDNMFFGVEYNKDSVDRAFAYIDPNLEGNVAGTLPDGRTYYSNSEGDLHTTFTDLGQTTSWSYKFTKSWFDNKLKLYLAYSDTEAEDVFAAGSSTQGSNYGKYATCNNQFYPNLCTKPSLWGASERYVGTLDYTADIFGADNPTRFYLYWLRESGRPFSFT
;
A
#
# COMPACT_ATOMS: atom_id res chain seq x y z
N ASP A 1 -3.37 15.77 -28.95
CA ASP A 1 -3.60 15.07 -27.65
C ASP A 1 -5.01 15.42 -27.15
N VAL A 2 -5.87 14.44 -27.05
CA VAL A 2 -7.22 14.59 -26.51
C VAL A 2 -7.30 13.85 -25.18
N ASN A 3 -7.78 14.52 -24.15
CA ASN A 3 -8.10 13.89 -22.87
C ASN A 3 -9.61 13.69 -22.81
N SER A 4 -10.04 12.45 -22.67
CA SER A 4 -11.44 12.07 -22.56
C SER A 4 -11.75 11.38 -21.25
N LEU A 5 -13.02 11.34 -20.91
CA LEU A 5 -13.53 10.73 -19.68
C LEU A 5 -14.62 9.74 -20.07
N ASP A 6 -14.59 8.57 -19.40
CA ASP A 6 -15.64 7.57 -19.54
C ASP A 6 -17.01 8.21 -19.23
N PRO A 7 -18.04 8.03 -20.07
CA PRO A 7 -19.37 8.58 -19.81
C PRO A 7 -19.97 8.10 -18.48
N ASP A 8 -19.63 6.91 -18.03
CA ASP A 8 -20.07 6.30 -16.79
C ASP A 8 -19.12 6.59 -15.62
N PHE A 9 -18.26 7.61 -15.76
CA PHE A 9 -17.27 7.97 -14.76
C PHE A 9 -17.92 8.31 -13.41
N GLY A 10 -17.45 7.69 -12.36
CA GLY A 10 -17.94 7.85 -10.99
C GLY A 10 -16.78 7.90 -9.98
N LEU A 11 -17.12 7.94 -8.70
CA LEU A 11 -16.10 7.91 -7.65
C LEU A 11 -15.51 6.51 -7.50
N PRO A 12 -14.19 6.40 -7.20
CA PRO A 12 -13.58 5.13 -6.84
C PRO A 12 -14.19 4.60 -5.55
N PHE A 13 -14.28 3.29 -5.44
CA PHE A 13 -14.65 2.62 -4.19
C PHE A 13 -13.98 1.24 -4.07
N SER A 14 -13.89 0.79 -2.85
CA SER A 14 -13.35 -0.53 -2.50
C SER A 14 -14.17 -1.15 -1.37
N ASP A 15 -14.20 -2.46 -1.35
CA ASP A 15 -14.73 -3.25 -0.23
C ASP A 15 -13.63 -3.60 0.73
N ARG A 16 -13.88 -3.38 2.03
CA ARG A 16 -12.96 -3.71 3.11
C ARG A 16 -13.55 -4.72 4.06
N PHE A 17 -12.82 -5.80 4.26
CA PHE A 17 -13.07 -6.78 5.30
C PHE A 17 -11.97 -6.70 6.36
N ALA A 18 -12.37 -6.68 7.63
CA ALA A 18 -11.44 -6.72 8.75
C ALA A 18 -11.90 -7.76 9.78
N LEU A 19 -10.95 -8.53 10.30
CA LEU A 19 -11.17 -9.50 11.38
C LEU A 19 -10.06 -9.32 12.41
N ALA A 20 -10.44 -9.14 13.67
CA ALA A 20 -9.49 -8.98 14.76
C ALA A 20 -9.82 -9.93 15.92
N PHE A 21 -8.78 -10.43 16.55
CA PHE A 21 -8.84 -11.21 17.80
C PHE A 21 -7.90 -10.59 18.81
N ASP A 22 -8.43 -10.27 19.97
CA ASP A 22 -7.72 -9.71 21.09
C ASP A 22 -7.78 -10.66 22.28
N PHE A 23 -6.65 -10.93 22.90
CA PHE A 23 -6.51 -11.83 24.02
C PHE A 23 -5.88 -11.10 25.18
N ASP A 24 -6.64 -10.97 26.26
CA ASP A 24 -6.10 -10.58 27.57
C ASP A 24 -5.53 -11.84 28.24
N LEU A 25 -4.23 -11.82 28.44
CA LEU A 25 -3.51 -12.88 29.11
C LEU A 25 -3.27 -12.50 30.57
N GLU A 26 -2.92 -13.49 31.40
CA GLU A 26 -2.55 -13.24 32.79
C GLU A 26 -1.36 -12.28 32.90
N ASP A 27 -1.15 -11.70 34.07
CA ASP A 27 -0.02 -10.83 34.40
C ASP A 27 0.11 -9.54 33.54
N ASN A 28 -0.97 -8.89 33.21
CA ASN A 28 -0.98 -7.65 32.41
C ASN A 28 -0.30 -7.83 31.04
N MET A 29 -0.54 -8.96 30.41
CA MET A 29 -0.17 -9.25 29.02
C MET A 29 -1.38 -9.16 28.11
N PHE A 30 -1.15 -8.63 26.93
CA PHE A 30 -2.13 -8.59 25.86
C PHE A 30 -1.50 -9.03 24.54
N PHE A 31 -2.24 -9.81 23.77
CA PHE A 31 -1.88 -10.22 22.42
C PHE A 31 -3.05 -9.96 21.48
N GLY A 32 -2.79 -9.37 20.33
CA GLY A 32 -3.79 -9.13 19.31
C GLY A 32 -3.31 -9.56 17.93
N VAL A 33 -4.23 -10.07 17.15
CA VAL A 33 -4.04 -10.42 15.74
C VAL A 33 -5.13 -9.75 14.94
N GLU A 34 -4.76 -9.15 13.83
CA GLU A 34 -5.70 -8.51 12.91
C GLU A 34 -5.38 -8.89 11.47
N TYR A 35 -6.41 -9.22 10.73
CA TYR A 35 -6.39 -9.45 9.30
C TYR A 35 -7.26 -8.40 8.62
N ASN A 36 -6.71 -7.73 7.61
CA ASN A 36 -7.44 -6.81 6.76
C ASN A 36 -7.29 -7.22 5.30
N LYS A 37 -8.39 -7.16 4.57
CA LYS A 37 -8.41 -7.27 3.12
C LYS A 37 -9.21 -6.11 2.54
N ASP A 38 -8.60 -5.42 1.59
CA ASP A 38 -9.21 -4.36 0.80
C ASP A 38 -9.21 -4.82 -0.65
N SER A 39 -10.36 -4.83 -1.30
CA SER A 39 -10.51 -5.21 -2.70
C SER A 39 -11.08 -4.02 -3.46
N VAL A 40 -10.41 -3.63 -4.51
CA VAL A 40 -10.85 -2.53 -5.37
C VAL A 40 -11.98 -3.01 -6.25
N ASP A 41 -13.14 -2.37 -6.19
CA ASP A 41 -14.24 -2.60 -7.13
C ASP A 41 -14.21 -1.57 -8.26
N ARG A 42 -13.72 -0.37 -7.95
CA ARG A 42 -13.60 0.70 -8.94
C ARG A 42 -12.42 1.60 -8.58
N ALA A 43 -11.39 1.60 -9.41
CA ALA A 43 -10.29 2.55 -9.36
C ALA A 43 -10.13 3.26 -10.71
N PHE A 44 -9.47 4.38 -10.71
CA PHE A 44 -9.14 5.08 -11.95
C PHE A 44 -8.09 4.30 -12.75
N ALA A 45 -8.28 4.24 -14.04
CA ALA A 45 -7.29 3.76 -15.00
C ALA A 45 -7.16 4.75 -16.15
N TYR A 46 -5.98 4.84 -16.72
CA TYR A 46 -5.73 5.61 -17.91
C TYR A 46 -5.33 4.66 -19.04
N ILE A 47 -5.99 4.78 -20.15
CA ILE A 47 -5.72 4.01 -21.35
C ILE A 47 -5.51 4.95 -22.53
N ASP A 48 -4.71 4.50 -23.51
CA ASP A 48 -4.63 5.13 -24.81
C ASP A 48 -5.39 4.25 -25.81
N PRO A 49 -6.58 4.63 -26.25
CA PRO A 49 -7.40 3.81 -27.14
C PRO A 49 -6.76 3.63 -28.51
N ASN A 50 -5.80 4.47 -28.91
CA ASN A 50 -5.10 4.33 -30.19
C ASN A 50 -4.09 3.19 -30.20
N LEU A 51 -3.77 2.61 -29.06
CA LEU A 51 -2.87 1.44 -28.99
C LEU A 51 -3.58 0.15 -29.41
N GLU A 52 -4.90 0.09 -29.26
CA GLU A 52 -5.68 -1.07 -29.68
C GLU A 52 -5.57 -1.29 -31.20
N GLY A 53 -5.14 -2.48 -31.60
CA GLY A 53 -4.95 -2.82 -32.99
C GLY A 53 -3.68 -2.30 -33.66
N ASN A 54 -2.87 -1.49 -32.99
CA ASN A 54 -1.64 -0.89 -33.49
C ASN A 54 -0.35 -1.57 -32.99
N VAL A 55 -0.43 -2.83 -32.57
CA VAL A 55 0.74 -3.61 -32.16
C VAL A 55 1.70 -3.77 -33.31
N ALA A 56 2.92 -3.25 -33.20
CA ALA A 56 3.97 -3.34 -34.20
C ALA A 56 4.93 -4.54 -33.98
N GLY A 57 5.00 -5.04 -32.73
CA GLY A 57 5.84 -6.20 -32.42
C GLY A 57 6.14 -6.30 -30.91
N THR A 58 7.15 -7.12 -30.60
CA THR A 58 7.62 -7.36 -29.24
C THR A 58 9.09 -7.03 -29.16
N LEU A 59 9.48 -6.28 -28.12
CA LEU A 59 10.87 -5.97 -27.79
C LEU A 59 11.61 -7.22 -27.26
N PRO A 60 12.96 -7.23 -27.29
CA PRO A 60 13.73 -8.38 -26.79
C PRO A 60 13.47 -8.72 -25.31
N ASP A 61 13.00 -7.78 -24.50
CA ASP A 61 12.63 -7.96 -23.11
C ASP A 61 11.18 -8.44 -22.90
N GLY A 62 10.46 -8.75 -24.01
CA GLY A 62 9.09 -9.26 -23.98
C GLY A 62 7.99 -8.19 -23.97
N ARG A 63 8.33 -6.91 -23.90
CA ARG A 63 7.32 -5.84 -23.95
C ARG A 63 6.77 -5.65 -25.38
N THR A 64 5.46 -5.43 -25.45
CA THR A 64 4.80 -5.05 -26.70
C THR A 64 5.17 -3.60 -27.05
N TYR A 65 5.48 -3.32 -28.33
CA TYR A 65 5.58 -1.95 -28.82
C TYR A 65 4.56 -1.68 -29.92
N TYR A 66 4.19 -0.41 -30.05
CA TYR A 66 3.07 0.03 -30.88
C TYR A 66 3.58 0.93 -32.01
N SER A 67 2.94 0.84 -33.19
CA SER A 67 3.31 1.63 -34.36
C SER A 67 2.75 3.05 -34.33
N ASN A 68 1.72 3.28 -33.55
CA ASN A 68 1.07 4.58 -33.40
C ASN A 68 0.65 4.79 -31.95
N SER A 69 1.07 5.90 -31.38
CA SER A 69 0.67 6.36 -30.06
C SER A 69 0.47 7.88 -30.22
N GLU A 70 -0.77 8.29 -30.47
CA GLU A 70 -1.09 9.70 -30.66
C GLU A 70 -1.19 10.47 -29.35
N GLY A 71 -1.07 9.77 -28.19
CA GLY A 71 -1.09 10.36 -26.87
C GLY A 71 -2.48 10.82 -26.43
N ASP A 72 -3.52 10.25 -27.02
CA ASP A 72 -4.89 10.48 -26.58
C ASP A 72 -5.17 9.61 -25.36
N LEU A 73 -5.52 10.23 -24.26
CA LEU A 73 -5.74 9.55 -22.99
C LEU A 73 -7.22 9.52 -22.63
N HIS A 74 -7.68 8.31 -22.33
CA HIS A 74 -9.03 8.08 -21.82
C HIS A 74 -8.97 7.65 -20.35
N THR A 75 -9.66 8.37 -19.47
CA THR A 75 -9.83 7.99 -18.07
C THR A 75 -11.03 7.07 -17.97
N THR A 76 -10.80 5.87 -17.50
CA THR A 76 -11.80 4.83 -17.27
C THR A 76 -11.63 4.21 -15.90
N PHE A 77 -12.21 3.05 -15.68
CA PHE A 77 -12.16 2.31 -14.43
C PHE A 77 -11.53 0.94 -14.60
N THR A 78 -11.04 0.44 -13.47
CA THR A 78 -10.61 -0.95 -13.31
C THR A 78 -11.05 -1.45 -11.94
N ASP A 79 -11.30 -2.74 -11.85
CA ASP A 79 -11.51 -3.49 -10.60
C ASP A 79 -10.21 -4.15 -10.11
N LEU A 80 -9.10 -3.87 -10.77
CA LEU A 80 -7.81 -4.40 -10.41
C LEU A 80 -7.21 -3.61 -9.24
N GLY A 81 -6.66 -4.34 -8.29
CA GLY A 81 -6.00 -3.81 -7.10
C GLY A 81 -6.53 -4.45 -5.84
N GLN A 82 -5.63 -4.72 -4.92
CA GLN A 82 -5.99 -5.29 -3.62
C GLN A 82 -4.90 -4.99 -2.59
N THR A 83 -5.31 -5.01 -1.35
CA THR A 83 -4.38 -5.00 -0.22
C THR A 83 -4.78 -6.07 0.77
N THR A 84 -3.82 -6.85 1.22
CA THR A 84 -3.99 -7.82 2.29
C THR A 84 -2.96 -7.53 3.36
N SER A 85 -3.36 -7.45 4.62
CA SER A 85 -2.43 -7.24 5.72
C SER A 85 -2.73 -8.11 6.92
N TRP A 86 -1.67 -8.60 7.54
CA TRP A 86 -1.68 -9.21 8.85
C TRP A 86 -0.93 -8.34 9.83
N SER A 87 -1.52 -8.13 10.99
CA SER A 87 -0.89 -7.38 12.07
C SER A 87 -0.94 -8.17 13.37
N TYR A 88 0.16 -8.15 14.10
CA TYR A 88 0.32 -8.78 15.40
C TYR A 88 0.79 -7.73 16.38
N LYS A 89 0.18 -7.68 17.56
CA LYS A 89 0.56 -6.77 18.63
C LYS A 89 0.70 -7.53 19.94
N PHE A 90 1.71 -7.18 20.69
CA PHE A 90 1.96 -7.71 22.02
C PHE A 90 2.28 -6.57 22.97
N THR A 91 1.65 -6.58 24.14
CA THR A 91 1.98 -5.65 25.21
C THR A 91 2.19 -6.41 26.51
N LYS A 92 3.10 -5.90 27.33
CA LYS A 92 3.33 -6.39 28.67
C LYS A 92 3.67 -5.23 29.61
N SER A 93 3.08 -5.24 30.79
CA SER A 93 3.40 -4.28 31.85
C SER A 93 3.92 -5.00 33.10
N TRP A 94 4.87 -4.35 33.78
CA TRP A 94 5.44 -4.80 35.04
C TRP A 94 5.46 -3.66 36.06
N PHE A 95 5.64 -4.00 37.33
CA PHE A 95 5.85 -3.05 38.42
C PHE A 95 4.73 -1.99 38.50
N ASP A 96 3.48 -2.41 38.58
CA ASP A 96 2.30 -1.52 38.61
C ASP A 96 2.30 -0.52 37.44
N ASN A 97 2.58 -1.02 36.23
CA ASN A 97 2.68 -0.24 35.00
C ASN A 97 3.85 0.75 34.89
N LYS A 98 4.86 0.66 35.77
CA LYS A 98 6.07 1.48 35.67
C LYS A 98 6.96 1.09 34.51
N LEU A 99 6.93 -0.17 34.08
CA LEU A 99 7.64 -0.66 32.89
C LEU A 99 6.63 -1.22 31.90
N LYS A 100 6.63 -0.74 30.66
CA LYS A 100 5.73 -1.16 29.60
C LYS A 100 6.53 -1.51 28.37
N LEU A 101 6.25 -2.68 27.80
CA LEU A 101 6.75 -3.13 26.51
C LEU A 101 5.57 -3.18 25.50
N TYR A 102 5.78 -2.65 24.33
CA TYR A 102 4.91 -2.83 23.18
C TYR A 102 5.73 -3.34 22.02
N LEU A 103 5.27 -4.40 21.38
CA LEU A 103 5.83 -4.94 20.15
C LEU A 103 4.70 -5.09 19.14
N ALA A 104 4.97 -4.71 17.91
CA ALA A 104 4.06 -4.95 16.80
C ALA A 104 4.84 -5.39 15.55
N TYR A 105 4.21 -6.25 14.79
CA TYR A 105 4.65 -6.68 13.47
C TYR A 105 3.47 -6.58 12.51
N SER A 106 3.71 -6.10 11.32
CA SER A 106 2.74 -6.19 10.23
C SER A 106 3.42 -6.65 8.95
N ASP A 107 2.69 -7.47 8.21
CA ASP A 107 3.01 -7.91 6.86
C ASP A 107 1.87 -7.48 5.94
N THR A 108 2.21 -6.78 4.85
CA THR A 108 1.24 -6.18 3.94
C THR A 108 1.65 -6.46 2.50
N GLU A 109 0.76 -7.12 1.78
CA GLU A 109 0.81 -7.24 0.34
C GLU A 109 -0.19 -6.25 -0.25
N ALA A 110 0.30 -5.28 -1.00
CA ALA A 110 -0.53 -4.29 -1.67
C ALA A 110 -0.17 -4.22 -3.15
N GLU A 111 -1.18 -4.37 -3.98
CA GLU A 111 -1.09 -4.26 -5.42
C GLU A 111 -2.03 -3.19 -5.91
N ASP A 112 -1.54 -2.34 -6.79
CA ASP A 112 -2.35 -1.34 -7.50
C ASP A 112 -2.03 -1.31 -8.99
N VAL A 113 -2.94 -0.75 -9.75
CA VAL A 113 -2.74 -0.44 -11.19
C VAL A 113 -2.16 0.94 -11.32
N PHE A 114 -2.41 1.81 -10.33
CA PHE A 114 -2.27 3.23 -10.50
C PHE A 114 -1.76 3.92 -9.24
N ALA A 115 -0.57 4.50 -9.32
CA ALA A 115 -0.06 5.39 -8.28
C ALA A 115 -0.29 6.86 -8.70
N ALA A 116 -1.39 7.46 -8.27
CA ALA A 116 -1.68 8.87 -8.52
C ALA A 116 -0.60 9.78 -7.91
N GLY A 117 0.44 10.04 -8.67
CA GLY A 117 1.58 10.88 -8.25
C GLY A 117 1.58 12.27 -8.89
N SER A 118 0.62 12.57 -9.77
CA SER A 118 0.51 13.83 -10.48
C SER A 118 -0.95 14.25 -10.66
N SER A 119 -1.16 15.55 -10.83
CA SER A 119 -2.47 16.11 -11.14
C SER A 119 -2.87 16.01 -12.63
N THR A 120 -1.94 15.55 -13.49
CA THR A 120 -2.19 15.44 -14.93
C THR A 120 -2.21 14.00 -15.39
N GLN A 121 -3.13 13.66 -16.30
CA GLN A 121 -3.26 12.33 -16.88
C GLN A 121 -1.96 11.84 -17.53
N GLY A 122 -1.38 12.64 -18.41
CA GLY A 122 -0.18 12.28 -19.15
C GLY A 122 1.02 11.95 -18.25
N SER A 123 1.21 12.74 -17.17
CA SER A 123 2.27 12.48 -16.20
C SER A 123 2.03 11.24 -15.37
N ASN A 124 0.79 10.89 -15.13
CA ASN A 124 0.43 9.65 -14.46
C ASN A 124 0.62 8.47 -15.43
N TYR A 125 0.07 8.53 -16.63
CA TYR A 125 0.18 7.49 -17.65
C TYR A 125 1.64 7.14 -17.97
N GLY A 126 2.50 8.14 -18.12
CA GLY A 126 3.92 7.93 -18.46
C GLY A 126 4.79 7.36 -17.35
N LYS A 127 4.28 7.26 -16.11
CA LYS A 127 5.03 6.72 -14.96
C LYS A 127 4.80 5.24 -14.71
N TYR A 128 3.94 4.60 -15.48
CA TYR A 128 3.59 3.21 -15.25
C TYR A 128 4.51 2.27 -16.01
N ALA A 129 4.90 1.19 -15.31
CA ALA A 129 5.50 0.06 -15.97
C ALA A 129 4.53 -0.48 -17.02
N THR A 130 5.01 -0.67 -18.21
CA THR A 130 4.24 -1.33 -19.26
C THR A 130 3.98 -2.78 -18.85
N CYS A 131 2.72 -3.15 -18.83
CA CYS A 131 2.31 -4.54 -18.68
C CYS A 131 2.44 -5.26 -20.01
N ASN A 132 2.54 -6.57 -19.96
CA ASN A 132 2.48 -7.39 -21.17
C ASN A 132 1.00 -7.59 -21.62
N ASN A 133 0.22 -6.51 -21.63
CA ASN A 133 -1.15 -6.49 -22.10
C ASN A 133 -1.17 -5.84 -23.49
N GLN A 134 -1.57 -6.62 -24.51
CA GLN A 134 -1.56 -6.15 -25.89
C GLN A 134 -2.58 -5.07 -26.23
N PHE A 135 -3.60 -4.87 -25.37
CA PHE A 135 -4.64 -3.86 -25.61
C PHE A 135 -4.44 -2.62 -24.75
N TYR A 136 -4.08 -2.84 -23.49
CA TYR A 136 -3.90 -1.75 -22.50
C TYR A 136 -2.61 -1.98 -21.71
N PRO A 137 -1.47 -1.53 -22.23
CA PRO A 137 -0.15 -1.88 -21.69
C PRO A 137 0.06 -1.46 -20.23
N ASN A 138 -0.76 -0.56 -19.72
CA ASN A 138 -0.68 -0.07 -18.34
C ASN A 138 -1.75 -0.64 -17.41
N LEU A 139 -2.61 -1.54 -17.91
CA LEU A 139 -3.70 -2.10 -17.12
C LEU A 139 -3.29 -3.46 -16.55
N CYS A 140 -2.46 -3.45 -15.53
CA CYS A 140 -2.10 -4.61 -14.74
C CYS A 140 -1.76 -4.21 -13.31
N THR A 141 -1.90 -5.13 -12.37
CA THR A 141 -1.45 -4.92 -11.00
C THR A 141 0.06 -5.05 -10.87
N LYS A 142 0.60 -4.30 -9.94
CA LYS A 142 2.00 -4.32 -9.52
C LYS A 142 2.09 -3.97 -8.04
N PRO A 143 3.20 -4.30 -7.38
CA PRO A 143 3.39 -3.90 -5.99
C PRO A 143 3.19 -2.40 -5.81
N SER A 144 2.36 -2.01 -4.86
CA SER A 144 2.04 -0.61 -4.59
C SER A 144 3.28 0.16 -4.14
N LEU A 145 3.52 1.32 -4.74
CA LEU A 145 4.62 2.21 -4.35
C LEU A 145 4.45 2.80 -2.94
N TRP A 146 3.26 2.70 -2.38
CA TRP A 146 2.92 3.26 -1.07
C TRP A 146 2.97 2.23 0.06
N GLY A 147 3.12 0.95 -0.28
CA GLY A 147 3.19 -0.15 0.66
C GLY A 147 4.62 -0.40 1.17
N ALA A 148 4.79 -0.55 2.48
CA ALA A 148 5.93 -1.25 3.06
C ALA A 148 5.45 -2.66 3.41
N SER A 149 6.06 -3.69 2.83
CA SER A 149 5.59 -5.07 3.02
C SER A 149 5.75 -5.52 4.48
N GLU A 150 6.89 -5.28 5.08
CA GLU A 150 7.14 -5.68 6.47
C GLU A 150 7.43 -4.46 7.34
N ARG A 151 6.83 -4.45 8.53
CA ARG A 151 7.08 -3.40 9.52
C ARG A 151 7.12 -3.98 10.92
N TYR A 152 8.17 -3.63 11.66
CA TYR A 152 8.38 -3.99 13.06
C TYR A 152 8.43 -2.71 13.88
N VAL A 153 7.68 -2.68 14.98
CA VAL A 153 7.66 -1.57 15.92
C VAL A 153 7.91 -2.11 17.32
N GLY A 154 8.82 -1.48 18.04
CA GLY A 154 9.06 -1.79 19.45
C GLY A 154 9.11 -0.51 20.27
N THR A 155 8.47 -0.50 21.43
CA THR A 155 8.62 0.56 22.41
C THR A 155 8.86 -0.01 23.80
N LEU A 156 9.75 0.61 24.54
CA LEU A 156 9.96 0.36 25.95
C LEU A 156 9.82 1.66 26.70
N ASP A 157 8.94 1.67 27.69
CA ASP A 157 8.60 2.84 28.47
C ASP A 157 8.83 2.51 29.96
N TYR A 158 9.72 3.25 30.62
CA TYR A 158 10.04 3.05 32.02
C TYR A 158 9.90 4.36 32.80
N THR A 159 9.10 4.31 33.85
CA THR A 159 8.91 5.42 34.76
C THR A 159 9.62 5.14 36.09
N ALA A 160 10.54 6.00 36.48
CA ALA A 160 11.33 5.91 37.71
C ALA A 160 11.16 7.17 38.58
N ASP A 161 11.15 6.97 39.89
CA ASP A 161 11.02 8.05 40.85
C ASP A 161 12.41 8.58 41.29
N ILE A 162 13.26 8.95 40.30
CA ILE A 162 14.66 9.34 40.56
C ILE A 162 14.76 10.61 41.41
N PHE A 163 13.84 11.54 41.20
CA PHE A 163 13.80 12.82 41.93
C PHE A 163 12.66 12.91 42.94
N GLY A 164 12.16 11.74 43.41
CA GLY A 164 11.02 11.61 44.29
C GLY A 164 9.71 11.33 43.58
N ALA A 165 8.72 10.84 44.33
CA ALA A 165 7.44 10.39 43.77
C ALA A 165 6.62 11.51 43.11
N ASP A 166 6.83 12.75 43.53
CA ASP A 166 6.14 13.93 42.96
C ASP A 166 6.74 14.38 41.62
N ASN A 167 7.94 13.86 41.27
CA ASN A 167 8.66 14.21 40.00
C ASN A 167 9.16 12.96 39.29
N PRO A 168 8.26 12.16 38.71
CA PRO A 168 8.66 10.94 38.05
C PRO A 168 9.46 11.23 36.76
N THR A 169 10.51 10.48 36.56
CA THR A 169 11.32 10.53 35.35
C THR A 169 10.92 9.39 34.40
N ARG A 170 10.63 9.72 33.16
CA ARG A 170 10.23 8.75 32.15
C ARG A 170 11.34 8.53 31.13
N PHE A 171 11.71 7.29 30.89
CA PHE A 171 12.60 6.84 29.87
C PHE A 171 11.80 6.15 28.78
N TYR A 172 12.00 6.56 27.54
CA TYR A 172 11.27 6.01 26.40
C TYR A 172 12.24 5.60 25.30
N LEU A 173 12.18 4.34 24.88
CA LEU A 173 12.89 3.81 23.74
C LEU A 173 11.87 3.46 22.65
N TYR A 174 12.11 3.93 21.44
CA TYR A 174 11.36 3.58 20.25
C TYR A 174 12.28 2.95 19.23
N TRP A 175 11.84 1.84 18.66
CA TRP A 175 12.53 1.14 17.57
C TRP A 175 11.54 0.88 16.43
N LEU A 176 11.97 1.17 15.22
CA LEU A 176 11.25 0.91 13.98
C LEU A 176 12.18 0.26 12.97
N ARG A 177 11.70 -0.81 12.37
CA ARG A 177 12.29 -1.41 11.17
C ARG A 177 11.19 -1.62 10.18
N GLU A 178 11.39 -1.21 8.93
CA GLU A 178 10.47 -1.45 7.83
C GLU A 178 11.22 -1.82 6.55
N SER A 179 10.55 -2.57 5.66
CA SER A 179 11.05 -2.84 4.32
C SER A 179 11.10 -1.55 3.50
N GLY A 180 12.01 -1.51 2.52
CA GLY A 180 12.01 -0.45 1.52
C GLY A 180 10.74 -0.48 0.67
N ARG A 181 10.39 0.66 0.10
CA ARG A 181 9.30 0.74 -0.87
C ARG A 181 9.72 0.11 -2.19
N PRO A 182 8.80 -0.53 -2.93
CA PRO A 182 9.07 -0.98 -4.29
C PRO A 182 9.55 0.19 -5.17
N PHE A 183 10.46 -0.10 -6.06
CA PHE A 183 10.92 0.85 -7.07
C PHE A 183 11.11 0.11 -8.40
N SER A 184 11.07 0.84 -9.52
CA SER A 184 11.33 0.26 -10.82
C SER A 184 12.55 0.91 -11.45
N PHE A 185 13.32 0.11 -12.18
CA PHE A 185 14.36 0.59 -13.09
C PHE A 185 13.68 0.85 -14.44
N THR A 186 13.60 2.10 -14.83
CA THR A 186 13.11 2.53 -16.15
C THR A 186 14.22 3.18 -16.94
#